data_89490d41c800cc9fac3b3e073524ac84
#
_entry.id   89490d41c800cc9fac3b3e073524ac84
#
_cell.length_a   1.000
_cell.length_b   1.000
_cell.length_c   1.000
_cell.angle_alpha   90.00
_cell.angle_beta   90.00
_cell.angle_gamma   90.00
#
_symmetry.space_group_name_H-M   'P 1'
#
loop_
_entity.id
_entity.type
_entity.pdbx_description
1 polymer ?
#
loop_
_entity_poly.entity_id
_entity_poly.type
_entity_poly.pdbx_seq_one_letter_code
_entity_poly.pdbx_strand_id
1 'polypeptide(L)'
;MRVRLTAILILAAAACFGAPAFAHHSQAMFDTTKEILVEGTIARFDLKNPHMYLIVETKGPKGEKVLVEGEGLAITQARVDGLRFEALTPGTPVVMRANPNKDGPGKQVRILDVTTQDGEIHPFYASNTRDRTLTPAKSLEGHWAPNRAALGAAFGAMARFPITREARATQQKLVADGLCFVEPVPFLAVLDEMRSIEIGKDKVVLHFENSGDNALRTVRMNAKHPAGVKPSRHGDSIGHWEGDTLVIDTTAYEPNASGLGGNVPSSARKHTVERLTLTPDRTRLRYEITVEDPVYLTKPATLTQQWDHRPDLQFSPPSEACDPVVAARYRASLPK
;
A
#
# COMPACT_ATOMS: atom_id res chain seq x y z
N MET A 1 39.67 -60.05 21.05
CA MET A 1 39.31 -59.21 19.90
C MET A 1 38.19 -58.27 20.37
N ARG A 2 38.53 -57.01 20.69
CA ARG A 2 37.56 -56.00 21.18
C ARG A 2 37.25 -55.06 20.05
N VAL A 3 36.00 -55.07 19.53
CA VAL A 3 35.50 -54.14 18.54
C VAL A 3 34.99 -52.88 19.28
N ARG A 4 35.63 -51.75 19.02
CA ARG A 4 35.14 -50.43 19.50
C ARG A 4 34.15 -49.87 18.47
N LEU A 5 32.90 -49.76 18.83
CA LEU A 5 31.92 -48.97 18.09
C LEU A 5 32.12 -47.49 18.38
N THR A 6 32.50 -46.71 17.38
CA THR A 6 32.53 -45.24 17.46
C THR A 6 31.17 -44.72 16.98
N ALA A 7 30.39 -44.18 17.89
CA ALA A 7 29.12 -43.52 17.57
C ALA A 7 29.44 -42.11 17.01
N ILE A 8 29.07 -41.87 15.75
CA ILE A 8 29.12 -40.54 15.13
C ILE A 8 27.80 -39.84 15.45
N LEU A 9 27.86 -38.85 16.35
CA LEU A 9 26.74 -37.91 16.54
C LEU A 9 26.72 -36.92 15.38
N ILE A 10 25.72 -37.07 14.51
CA ILE A 10 25.41 -36.04 13.50
C ILE A 10 24.52 -35.01 14.18
N LEU A 11 25.09 -33.85 14.51
CA LEU A 11 24.37 -32.68 14.98
C LEU A 11 23.70 -32.02 13.78
N ALA A 12 22.42 -32.29 13.56
CA ALA A 12 21.61 -31.57 12.58
C ALA A 12 21.32 -30.16 13.13
N ALA A 13 22.13 -29.18 12.75
CA ALA A 13 21.80 -27.77 12.97
C ALA A 13 20.61 -27.40 12.09
N ALA A 14 19.41 -27.41 12.66
CA ALA A 14 18.24 -26.82 12.04
C ALA A 14 18.46 -25.32 11.96
N ALA A 15 18.93 -24.83 10.81
CA ALA A 15 18.91 -23.42 10.49
C ALA A 15 17.46 -22.99 10.36
N CYS A 16 16.89 -22.44 11.44
CA CYS A 16 15.65 -21.66 11.34
C CYS A 16 15.92 -20.44 10.47
N PHE A 17 15.66 -20.56 9.18
CA PHE A 17 15.48 -19.41 8.32
C PHE A 17 14.20 -18.72 8.79
N GLY A 18 14.33 -17.79 9.74
CA GLY A 18 13.30 -16.82 10.02
C GLY A 18 13.06 -16.05 8.73
N ALA A 19 11.98 -16.35 8.01
CA ALA A 19 11.51 -15.48 6.95
C ALA A 19 11.33 -14.10 7.60
N PRO A 20 11.81 -13.01 6.99
CA PRO A 20 11.54 -11.68 7.48
C PRO A 20 10.01 -11.52 7.50
N ALA A 21 9.44 -11.47 8.69
CA ALA A 21 8.06 -11.08 8.86
C ALA A 21 8.00 -9.62 8.38
N PHE A 22 7.52 -9.41 7.16
CA PHE A 22 7.05 -8.10 6.76
C PHE A 22 5.92 -7.77 7.72
N ALA A 23 6.19 -6.92 8.68
CA ALA A 23 5.19 -6.33 9.53
C ALA A 23 4.35 -5.41 8.64
N HIS A 24 3.43 -6.01 7.86
CA HIS A 24 2.32 -5.28 7.31
C HIS A 24 1.47 -4.83 8.51
N HIS A 25 1.69 -3.59 8.85
CA HIS A 25 0.85 -2.66 9.60
C HIS A 25 -0.32 -3.26 10.41
N SER A 26 -0.35 -2.95 11.69
CA SER A 26 -1.45 -3.07 12.68
C SER A 26 -2.26 -4.37 12.76
N GLN A 27 -2.31 -5.18 11.74
CA GLN A 27 -3.09 -6.43 11.74
C GLN A 27 -2.59 -7.44 12.78
N ALA A 28 -1.36 -7.30 13.25
CA ALA A 28 -0.78 -8.18 14.26
C ALA A 28 -1.51 -8.14 15.63
N MET A 29 -2.17 -7.02 15.93
CA MET A 29 -2.94 -6.87 17.16
C MET A 29 -4.33 -7.53 17.09
N PHE A 30 -4.84 -7.84 15.90
CA PHE A 30 -6.15 -8.46 15.73
C PHE A 30 -6.04 -9.97 15.55
N ASP A 31 -7.00 -10.71 16.11
CA ASP A 31 -7.14 -12.15 15.88
C ASP A 31 -7.94 -12.39 14.62
N THR A 32 -7.24 -12.46 13.48
CA THR A 32 -7.85 -12.63 12.16
C THR A 32 -8.45 -14.02 11.94
N THR A 33 -8.31 -14.95 12.91
CA THR A 33 -8.95 -16.27 12.86
C THR A 33 -10.35 -16.26 13.49
N LYS A 34 -10.71 -15.16 14.16
CA LYS A 34 -12.00 -14.99 14.83
C LYS A 34 -12.76 -13.83 14.23
N GLU A 35 -14.07 -13.95 14.22
CA GLU A 35 -14.99 -12.90 13.81
C GLU A 35 -16.00 -12.66 14.94
N ILE A 36 -16.36 -11.40 15.11
CA ILE A 36 -17.42 -10.95 16.01
C ILE A 36 -18.41 -10.09 15.21
N LEU A 37 -19.65 -10.09 15.69
CA LEU A 37 -20.69 -9.18 15.19
C LEU A 37 -20.98 -8.14 16.26
N VAL A 38 -21.01 -6.87 15.86
CA VAL A 38 -21.37 -5.74 16.70
C VAL A 38 -22.63 -5.11 16.13
N GLU A 39 -23.78 -5.38 16.74
CA GLU A 39 -25.03 -4.76 16.38
C GLU A 39 -25.19 -3.45 17.13
N GLY A 40 -25.56 -2.39 16.44
CA GLY A 40 -25.68 -1.08 17.06
C GLY A 40 -26.02 0.04 16.09
N THR A 41 -25.68 1.24 16.50
CA THR A 41 -25.92 2.46 15.73
C THR A 41 -24.59 3.20 15.54
N ILE A 42 -24.33 3.71 14.36
CA ILE A 42 -23.14 4.53 14.11
C ILE A 42 -23.19 5.78 15.00
N ALA A 43 -22.25 5.90 15.92
CA ALA A 43 -22.09 7.10 16.74
C ALA A 43 -21.24 8.15 16.05
N ARG A 44 -20.19 7.71 15.33
CA ARG A 44 -19.25 8.57 14.59
C ARG A 44 -18.52 7.78 13.52
N PHE A 45 -18.21 8.44 12.40
CA PHE A 45 -17.34 7.90 11.36
C PHE A 45 -16.23 8.92 11.06
N ASP A 46 -15.01 8.60 11.47
CA ASP A 46 -13.84 9.43 11.28
C ASP A 46 -13.16 9.04 9.96
N LEU A 47 -13.44 9.81 8.91
CA LEU A 47 -12.82 9.67 7.60
C LEU A 47 -11.48 10.39 7.61
N LYS A 48 -10.42 9.67 7.94
CA LYS A 48 -9.06 10.16 8.02
C LYS A 48 -8.07 9.14 7.47
N ASN A 49 -7.00 9.62 6.84
CA ASN A 49 -5.86 8.80 6.50
C ASN A 49 -4.81 8.87 7.63
N PRO A 50 -4.02 7.82 7.87
CA PRO A 50 -3.89 6.57 7.10
C PRO A 50 -4.95 5.49 7.38
N HIS A 51 -5.79 5.66 8.39
CA HIS A 51 -6.86 4.73 8.75
C HIS A 51 -8.13 5.47 9.13
N MET A 52 -9.27 4.96 8.65
CA MET A 52 -10.57 5.44 9.09
C MET A 52 -11.03 4.68 10.34
N TYR A 53 -11.90 5.31 11.13
CA TYR A 53 -12.45 4.70 12.34
C TYR A 53 -13.97 4.86 12.38
N LEU A 54 -14.67 3.73 12.46
CA LEU A 54 -16.11 3.69 12.66
C LEU A 54 -16.40 3.37 14.12
N ILE A 55 -17.12 4.23 14.80
CA ILE A 55 -17.51 4.05 16.19
C ILE A 55 -18.99 3.64 16.23
N VAL A 56 -19.26 2.43 16.70
CA VAL A 56 -20.61 1.88 16.84
C VAL A 56 -21.01 1.88 18.31
N GLU A 57 -22.15 2.49 18.60
CA GLU A 57 -22.80 2.42 19.90
C GLU A 57 -23.63 1.14 19.99
N THR A 58 -23.35 0.32 20.99
CA THR A 58 -24.04 -0.93 21.25
C THR A 58 -24.41 -1.05 22.74
N LYS A 59 -25.14 -2.12 23.10
CA LYS A 59 -25.49 -2.43 24.48
C LYS A 59 -24.53 -3.47 25.03
N GLY A 60 -23.96 -3.19 26.19
CA GLY A 60 -23.16 -4.15 26.95
C GLY A 60 -24.03 -5.21 27.65
N PRO A 61 -23.40 -6.20 28.28
CA PRO A 61 -24.10 -7.33 28.91
C PRO A 61 -25.11 -6.95 29.99
N LYS A 62 -24.97 -5.77 30.60
CA LYS A 62 -25.91 -5.23 31.61
C LYS A 62 -26.85 -4.20 31.05
N GLY A 63 -26.91 -4.03 29.71
CA GLY A 63 -27.71 -3.03 29.01
C GLY A 63 -27.10 -1.63 28.99
N GLU A 64 -25.89 -1.43 29.54
CA GLU A 64 -25.15 -0.18 29.48
C GLU A 64 -24.73 0.18 28.05
N LYS A 65 -24.59 1.47 27.80
CA LYS A 65 -24.06 1.98 26.53
C LYS A 65 -22.57 1.66 26.43
N VAL A 66 -22.18 1.01 25.34
CA VAL A 66 -20.79 0.69 25.01
C VAL A 66 -20.48 1.27 23.63
N LEU A 67 -19.31 1.90 23.49
CA LEU A 67 -18.78 2.35 22.20
C LEU A 67 -17.69 1.36 21.75
N VAL A 68 -17.91 0.77 20.59
CA VAL A 68 -16.94 -0.11 19.94
C VAL A 68 -16.29 0.66 18.79
N GLU A 69 -14.97 0.84 18.87
CA GLU A 69 -14.18 1.49 17.85
C GLU A 69 -13.63 0.45 16.87
N GLY A 70 -14.05 0.54 15.63
CA GLY A 70 -13.57 -0.29 14.52
C GLY A 70 -12.57 0.49 13.68
N GLU A 71 -11.42 -0.14 13.39
CA GLU A 71 -10.41 0.37 12.47
C GLU A 71 -10.64 -0.19 11.08
N GLY A 72 -10.67 0.70 10.08
CA GLY A 72 -10.73 0.37 8.66
C GLY A 72 -9.42 0.64 7.92
N LEU A 73 -9.44 0.49 6.61
CA LEU A 73 -8.34 0.88 5.72
C LEU A 73 -8.21 2.41 5.59
N ALA A 74 -7.20 2.84 4.85
CA ALA A 74 -7.17 4.20 4.33
C ALA A 74 -8.40 4.48 3.45
N ILE A 75 -8.87 5.71 3.45
CA ILE A 75 -10.06 6.12 2.66
C ILE A 75 -9.86 5.78 1.18
N THR A 76 -8.67 6.08 0.66
CA THR A 76 -8.30 5.85 -0.73
C THR A 76 -8.41 4.37 -1.12
N GLN A 77 -7.92 3.47 -0.27
CA GLN A 77 -8.02 2.03 -0.47
C GLN A 77 -9.47 1.54 -0.42
N ALA A 78 -10.24 2.03 0.56
CA ALA A 78 -11.63 1.64 0.72
C ALA A 78 -12.50 2.07 -0.48
N ARG A 79 -12.22 3.23 -1.08
CA ARG A 79 -12.89 3.68 -2.32
C ARG A 79 -12.57 2.78 -3.50
N VAL A 80 -11.31 2.39 -3.66
CA VAL A 80 -10.91 1.43 -4.69
C VAL A 80 -11.68 0.12 -4.54
N ASP A 81 -11.94 -0.30 -3.29
CA ASP A 81 -12.72 -1.49 -2.96
C ASP A 81 -14.23 -1.31 -3.09
N GLY A 82 -14.70 -0.07 -3.24
CA GLY A 82 -16.10 0.26 -3.47
C GLY A 82 -16.89 0.55 -2.20
N LEU A 83 -16.23 0.94 -1.10
CA LEU A 83 -16.91 1.45 0.07
C LEU A 83 -17.64 2.77 -0.26
N ARG A 84 -18.90 2.83 0.11
CA ARG A 84 -19.75 4.00 -0.05
C ARG A 84 -19.93 4.68 1.31
N PHE A 85 -19.19 5.76 1.53
CA PHE A 85 -19.18 6.47 2.81
C PHE A 85 -20.51 7.13 3.14
N GLU A 86 -21.24 7.55 2.11
CA GLU A 86 -22.50 8.30 2.23
C GLU A 86 -23.59 7.49 2.93
N ALA A 87 -23.53 6.17 2.87
CA ALA A 87 -24.47 5.27 3.53
C ALA A 87 -24.18 5.08 5.02
N LEU A 88 -22.97 5.43 5.47
CA LEU A 88 -22.48 5.16 6.84
C LEU A 88 -22.45 6.45 7.68
N THR A 89 -23.62 7.06 7.89
CA THR A 89 -23.74 8.31 8.66
C THR A 89 -24.08 8.06 10.13
N PRO A 90 -23.74 9.00 11.04
CA PRO A 90 -24.18 8.91 12.44
C PRO A 90 -25.69 8.75 12.55
N GLY A 91 -26.14 7.85 13.42
CA GLY A 91 -27.54 7.48 13.59
C GLY A 91 -27.99 6.28 12.75
N THR A 92 -27.21 5.81 11.77
CA THR A 92 -27.53 4.65 10.96
C THR A 92 -27.39 3.35 11.78
N PRO A 93 -28.45 2.52 11.89
CA PRO A 93 -28.35 1.19 12.48
C PRO A 93 -27.54 0.25 11.57
N VAL A 94 -26.64 -0.51 12.19
CA VAL A 94 -25.71 -1.38 11.45
C VAL A 94 -25.39 -2.67 12.20
N VAL A 95 -24.94 -3.66 11.45
CA VAL A 95 -24.22 -4.82 11.96
C VAL A 95 -22.79 -4.75 11.44
N MET A 96 -21.82 -4.50 12.32
CA MET A 96 -20.41 -4.48 11.98
C MET A 96 -19.80 -5.87 12.22
N ARG A 97 -19.26 -6.49 11.19
CA ARG A 97 -18.48 -7.71 11.27
C ARG A 97 -17.00 -7.34 11.40
N ALA A 98 -16.33 -7.89 12.39
CA ALA A 98 -14.97 -7.46 12.73
C ALA A 98 -14.12 -8.60 13.31
N ASN A 99 -12.80 -8.46 13.21
CA ASN A 99 -11.86 -9.29 13.98
C ASN A 99 -11.60 -8.65 15.34
N PRO A 100 -11.69 -9.41 16.45
CA PRO A 100 -11.42 -8.89 17.77
C PRO A 100 -9.94 -8.61 18.00
N ASN A 101 -9.65 -7.72 18.95
CA ASN A 101 -8.30 -7.51 19.42
C ASN A 101 -7.82 -8.71 20.27
N LYS A 102 -6.56 -9.10 20.13
CA LYS A 102 -5.93 -10.18 20.90
C LYS A 102 -5.85 -9.87 22.40
N ASP A 103 -5.78 -8.56 22.75
CA ASP A 103 -5.73 -8.09 24.14
C ASP A 103 -7.09 -8.11 24.83
N GLY A 104 -8.14 -8.58 24.14
CA GLY A 104 -9.45 -8.84 24.72
C GLY A 104 -10.51 -7.76 24.48
N PRO A 105 -11.69 -7.91 25.11
CA PRO A 105 -12.85 -7.01 24.96
C PRO A 105 -12.54 -5.58 25.41
N GLY A 106 -13.22 -4.61 24.81
CA GLY A 106 -13.06 -3.18 25.11
C GLY A 106 -11.88 -2.53 24.40
N LYS A 107 -11.15 -3.27 23.60
CA LYS A 107 -10.12 -2.77 22.69
C LYS A 107 -10.70 -2.55 21.29
N GLN A 108 -9.99 -1.76 20.49
CA GLN A 108 -10.29 -1.53 19.10
C GLN A 108 -10.40 -2.83 18.31
N VAL A 109 -11.35 -2.92 17.39
CA VAL A 109 -11.55 -4.08 16.50
C VAL A 109 -11.17 -3.72 15.04
N ARG A 110 -10.87 -4.72 14.23
CA ARG A 110 -10.64 -4.53 12.79
C ARG A 110 -11.91 -4.80 12.03
N ILE A 111 -12.45 -3.79 11.36
CA ILE A 111 -13.69 -3.93 10.58
C ILE A 111 -13.42 -4.78 9.34
N LEU A 112 -14.27 -5.75 9.08
CA LEU A 112 -14.30 -6.51 7.82
C LEU A 112 -15.31 -5.90 6.86
N ASP A 113 -16.54 -5.75 7.33
CA ASP A 113 -17.62 -5.11 6.62
C ASP A 113 -18.69 -4.59 7.60
N VAL A 114 -19.60 -3.78 7.06
CA VAL A 114 -20.74 -3.23 7.77
C VAL A 114 -21.98 -3.46 6.92
N THR A 115 -23.01 -4.06 7.50
CA THR A 115 -24.31 -4.25 6.86
C THR A 115 -25.31 -3.22 7.41
N THR A 116 -25.94 -2.48 6.53
CA THR A 116 -27.02 -1.53 6.84
C THR A 116 -28.38 -2.23 6.87
N GLN A 117 -29.43 -1.56 7.39
CA GLN A 117 -30.76 -2.16 7.56
C GLN A 117 -31.43 -2.63 6.25
N ASP A 118 -31.09 -2.01 5.13
CA ASP A 118 -31.55 -2.40 3.79
C ASP A 118 -30.83 -3.66 3.25
N GLY A 119 -29.89 -4.21 4.02
CA GLY A 119 -29.12 -5.38 3.67
C GLY A 119 -27.91 -5.09 2.76
N GLU A 120 -27.61 -3.80 2.49
CA GLU A 120 -26.39 -3.47 1.73
C GLU A 120 -25.14 -3.73 2.59
N ILE A 121 -24.15 -4.42 1.98
CA ILE A 121 -22.88 -4.75 2.62
C ILE A 121 -21.81 -3.76 2.15
N HIS A 122 -21.20 -3.05 3.08
CA HIS A 122 -20.13 -2.08 2.89
C HIS A 122 -18.80 -2.69 3.31
N PRO A 123 -17.95 -3.15 2.36
CA PRO A 123 -16.68 -3.80 2.68
C PRO A 123 -15.63 -2.76 3.13
N PHE A 124 -14.98 -3.02 4.25
CA PHE A 124 -13.86 -2.23 4.77
C PHE A 124 -12.51 -2.85 4.44
N TYR A 125 -12.49 -4.17 4.28
CA TYR A 125 -11.33 -4.90 3.76
C TYR A 125 -11.81 -5.77 2.62
N ALA A 126 -11.22 -5.64 1.45
CA ALA A 126 -11.51 -6.50 0.32
C ALA A 126 -11.00 -7.90 0.60
N SER A 127 -11.77 -8.69 1.32
CA SER A 127 -11.60 -10.14 1.34
C SER A 127 -12.10 -10.80 0.05
N ASN A 128 -12.88 -10.06 -0.73
CA ASN A 128 -13.45 -10.53 -1.99
C ASN A 128 -13.18 -9.49 -3.07
N THR A 129 -12.23 -9.77 -3.94
CA THR A 129 -12.20 -9.19 -5.27
C THR A 129 -13.56 -9.49 -5.90
N ARG A 130 -14.49 -8.52 -5.86
CA ARG A 130 -15.67 -8.64 -6.73
C ARG A 130 -15.12 -8.70 -8.13
N ASP A 131 -15.48 -9.75 -8.88
CA ASP A 131 -15.23 -9.83 -10.31
C ASP A 131 -15.88 -8.60 -10.95
N ARG A 132 -15.06 -7.56 -11.13
CA ARG A 132 -15.53 -6.34 -11.79
C ARG A 132 -15.30 -6.52 -13.27
N THR A 133 -16.33 -6.27 -14.06
CA THR A 133 -16.17 -6.10 -15.49
C THR A 133 -15.41 -4.80 -15.73
N LEU A 134 -14.15 -4.92 -16.14
CA LEU A 134 -13.32 -3.76 -16.44
C LEU A 134 -13.67 -3.21 -17.83
N THR A 135 -13.66 -1.89 -17.96
CA THR A 135 -13.86 -1.20 -19.23
C THR A 135 -12.52 -1.03 -19.95
N PRO A 136 -12.41 -1.36 -21.26
CA PRO A 136 -11.19 -1.11 -22.02
C PRO A 136 -10.82 0.37 -22.08
N ALA A 137 -9.56 0.70 -21.87
CA ALA A 137 -9.01 2.05 -22.00
C ALA A 137 -8.75 2.40 -23.47
N LYS A 138 -8.89 3.67 -23.83
CA LYS A 138 -8.55 4.18 -25.17
C LYS A 138 -7.04 4.41 -25.33
N SER A 139 -6.37 4.80 -24.27
CA SER A 139 -4.93 5.09 -24.19
C SER A 139 -4.42 4.83 -22.77
N LEU A 140 -3.17 5.12 -22.48
CA LEU A 140 -2.65 5.12 -21.09
C LEU A 140 -3.26 6.25 -20.25
N GLU A 141 -3.83 7.28 -20.88
CA GLU A 141 -4.52 8.38 -20.18
C GLU A 141 -5.75 7.89 -19.46
N GLY A 142 -5.96 8.34 -18.23
CA GLY A 142 -7.13 7.98 -17.43
C GLY A 142 -6.80 7.59 -15.99
N HIS A 143 -7.78 6.98 -15.35
CA HIS A 143 -7.73 6.56 -13.95
C HIS A 143 -7.45 5.05 -13.84
N TRP A 144 -6.59 4.74 -12.90
CA TRP A 144 -6.06 3.40 -12.70
C TRP A 144 -6.06 3.04 -11.21
N ALA A 145 -6.24 1.78 -10.90
CA ALA A 145 -6.07 1.25 -9.55
C ALA A 145 -5.22 -0.02 -9.59
N PRO A 146 -4.49 -0.35 -8.52
CA PRO A 146 -3.69 -1.57 -8.52
C PRO A 146 -4.57 -2.79 -8.67
N ASN A 147 -4.13 -3.73 -9.48
CA ASN A 147 -4.75 -5.05 -9.53
C ASN A 147 -4.37 -5.81 -8.26
N ARG A 148 -5.34 -6.10 -7.42
CA ARG A 148 -5.12 -6.72 -6.11
C ARG A 148 -4.53 -8.13 -6.21
N ALA A 149 -4.88 -8.90 -7.23
CA ALA A 149 -4.31 -10.23 -7.42
C ALA A 149 -2.80 -10.18 -7.73
N ALA A 150 -2.34 -9.11 -8.40
CA ALA A 150 -0.93 -8.90 -8.72
C ALA A 150 -0.14 -8.24 -7.58
N LEU A 151 -0.81 -7.62 -6.62
CA LEU A 151 -0.19 -6.82 -5.55
C LEU A 151 0.77 -7.65 -4.69
N GLY A 152 0.34 -8.82 -4.22
CA GLY A 152 1.17 -9.71 -3.41
C GLY A 152 2.44 -10.16 -4.12
N ALA A 153 2.36 -10.41 -5.44
CA ALA A 153 3.52 -10.75 -6.24
C ALA A 153 4.53 -9.59 -6.35
N ALA A 154 4.04 -8.36 -6.50
CA ALA A 154 4.88 -7.16 -6.56
C ALA A 154 5.59 -6.89 -5.22
N PHE A 155 4.89 -6.97 -4.10
CA PHE A 155 5.49 -6.90 -2.77
C PHE A 155 6.51 -8.02 -2.54
N GLY A 156 6.17 -9.25 -2.93
CA GLY A 156 7.08 -10.39 -2.86
C GLY A 156 8.33 -10.21 -3.74
N ALA A 157 8.22 -9.57 -4.91
CA ALA A 157 9.37 -9.24 -5.76
C ALA A 157 10.27 -8.20 -5.09
N MET A 158 9.68 -7.14 -4.54
CA MET A 158 10.40 -6.09 -3.82
C MET A 158 11.13 -6.63 -2.57
N ALA A 159 10.51 -7.56 -1.84
CA ALA A 159 11.10 -8.25 -0.72
C ALA A 159 12.35 -9.08 -1.08
N ARG A 160 12.45 -9.49 -2.34
CA ARG A 160 13.59 -10.27 -2.86
C ARG A 160 14.61 -9.42 -3.60
N PHE A 161 14.54 -8.11 -3.50
CA PHE A 161 15.56 -7.25 -4.09
C PHE A 161 16.97 -7.66 -3.59
N PRO A 162 17.96 -7.68 -4.46
CA PRO A 162 19.32 -8.12 -4.14
C PRO A 162 20.07 -7.03 -3.36
N ILE A 163 19.63 -6.78 -2.12
CA ILE A 163 20.17 -5.71 -1.27
C ILE A 163 21.58 -6.02 -0.77
N THR A 164 22.40 -4.98 -0.62
CA THR A 164 23.75 -5.06 -0.06
C THR A 164 23.71 -5.36 1.45
N ARG A 165 24.86 -5.74 2.01
CA ARG A 165 25.01 -5.90 3.47
C ARG A 165 24.74 -4.57 4.21
N GLU A 166 25.17 -3.46 3.63
CA GLU A 166 24.93 -2.12 4.18
C GLU A 166 23.44 -1.79 4.23
N ALA A 167 22.69 -2.02 3.13
CA ALA A 167 21.25 -1.83 3.11
C ALA A 167 20.54 -2.65 4.21
N ARG A 168 20.93 -3.90 4.39
CA ARG A 168 20.38 -4.79 5.42
C ARG A 168 20.66 -4.29 6.83
N ALA A 169 21.85 -3.78 7.09
CA ALA A 169 22.23 -3.23 8.39
C ALA A 169 21.48 -1.91 8.69
N THR A 170 21.20 -1.13 7.65
CA THR A 170 20.46 0.13 7.76
C THR A 170 18.96 -0.12 7.94
N GLN A 171 18.39 -1.09 7.24
CA GLN A 171 17.00 -1.49 7.32
C GLN A 171 16.53 -1.77 8.76
N GLN A 172 17.39 -2.35 9.57
CA GLN A 172 17.10 -2.66 10.98
C GLN A 172 17.04 -1.43 11.89
N LYS A 173 17.58 -0.31 11.46
CA LYS A 173 17.72 0.92 12.26
C LYS A 173 16.68 1.98 11.89
N LEU A 174 16.09 1.87 10.71
CA LEU A 174 15.19 2.88 10.18
C LEU A 174 13.75 2.56 10.56
N VAL A 175 13.16 3.45 11.32
CA VAL A 175 11.71 3.55 11.48
C VAL A 175 11.23 4.53 10.43
N ALA A 176 10.27 4.16 9.61
CA ALA A 176 9.66 5.06 8.64
C ALA A 176 9.23 6.37 9.31
N ASP A 177 9.74 7.51 8.83
CA ASP A 177 9.62 8.80 9.51
C ASP A 177 8.19 9.36 9.54
N GLY A 178 7.29 8.81 8.78
CA GLY A 178 5.92 9.31 8.82
C GLY A 178 4.98 8.57 7.89
N LEU A 179 3.86 8.15 8.44
CA LEU A 179 2.76 7.53 7.67
C LEU A 179 2.08 8.51 6.71
N CYS A 180 2.40 9.81 6.81
CA CYS A 180 1.89 10.87 5.95
C CYS A 180 2.85 11.29 4.81
N PHE A 181 3.94 10.58 4.58
CA PHE A 181 4.87 10.89 3.49
C PHE A 181 4.80 9.85 2.38
N VAL A 182 4.80 10.34 1.15
CA VAL A 182 4.82 9.51 -0.04
C VAL A 182 6.22 8.98 -0.27
N GLU A 183 6.36 7.67 -0.23
CA GLU A 183 7.60 7.03 -0.64
C GLU A 183 7.80 7.15 -2.16
N PRO A 184 9.04 7.27 -2.64
CA PRO A 184 9.28 7.29 -4.09
C PRO A 184 9.06 5.90 -4.71
N VAL A 185 9.04 5.84 -6.05
CA VAL A 185 9.10 4.54 -6.72
C VAL A 185 10.35 3.76 -6.33
N PRO A 186 10.31 2.43 -6.23
CA PRO A 186 9.27 1.52 -6.69
C PRO A 186 8.09 1.36 -5.73
N PHE A 187 8.18 1.79 -4.47
CA PHE A 187 7.15 1.55 -3.48
C PHE A 187 5.82 2.24 -3.84
N LEU A 188 5.88 3.51 -4.26
CA LEU A 188 4.73 4.28 -4.71
C LEU A 188 3.90 3.55 -5.79
N ALA A 189 4.56 2.81 -6.68
CA ALA A 189 3.89 2.11 -7.77
C ALA A 189 3.14 0.85 -7.33
N VAL A 190 3.46 0.30 -6.16
CA VAL A 190 2.84 -0.91 -5.60
C VAL A 190 1.85 -0.61 -4.48
N LEU A 191 1.66 0.66 -4.12
CA LEU A 191 0.65 1.06 -3.15
C LEU A 191 -0.76 0.80 -3.69
N ASP A 192 -1.70 0.67 -2.77
CA ASP A 192 -3.05 0.19 -3.02
C ASP A 192 -4.05 1.35 -3.30
N GLU A 193 -3.54 2.44 -3.82
CA GLU A 193 -4.28 3.68 -4.02
C GLU A 193 -4.51 3.97 -5.50
N MET A 194 -5.41 4.91 -5.77
CA MET A 194 -5.74 5.35 -7.11
C MET A 194 -4.58 6.14 -7.74
N ARG A 195 -4.49 6.08 -9.06
CA ARG A 195 -3.58 6.91 -9.86
C ARG A 195 -4.24 7.39 -11.14
N SER A 196 -3.76 8.52 -11.64
CA SER A 196 -4.11 8.96 -12.99
C SER A 196 -2.88 9.24 -13.83
N ILE A 197 -3.07 9.15 -15.11
CA ILE A 197 -2.10 9.51 -16.14
C ILE A 197 -2.75 10.55 -17.05
N GLU A 198 -2.10 11.70 -17.18
CA GLU A 198 -2.48 12.77 -18.08
C GLU A 198 -1.41 12.91 -19.17
N ILE A 199 -1.82 12.86 -20.43
CA ILE A 199 -0.90 12.89 -21.57
C ILE A 199 -1.03 14.23 -22.29
N GLY A 200 -0.04 15.10 -22.12
CA GLY A 200 0.08 16.35 -22.85
C GLY A 200 1.08 16.25 -24.01
N LYS A 201 1.24 17.36 -24.74
CA LYS A 201 2.13 17.43 -25.92
C LYS A 201 3.60 17.17 -25.56
N ASP A 202 4.09 17.85 -24.50
CA ASP A 202 5.52 17.86 -24.15
C ASP A 202 5.78 17.25 -22.77
N LYS A 203 4.74 16.76 -22.12
CA LYS A 203 4.82 16.15 -20.80
C LYS A 203 3.73 15.10 -20.58
N VAL A 204 4.05 14.13 -19.74
CA VAL A 204 3.07 13.25 -19.09
C VAL A 204 3.08 13.55 -17.60
N VAL A 205 1.91 13.62 -16.98
CA VAL A 205 1.79 13.78 -15.54
C VAL A 205 1.23 12.48 -14.96
N LEU A 206 1.96 11.90 -14.01
CA LEU A 206 1.53 10.78 -13.21
C LEU A 206 1.11 11.33 -11.85
N HIS A 207 -0.16 11.16 -11.53
CA HIS A 207 -0.69 11.53 -10.23
C HIS A 207 -0.97 10.26 -9.43
N PHE A 208 -0.36 10.13 -8.27
CA PHE A 208 -0.61 9.06 -7.34
C PHE A 208 -1.36 9.63 -6.15
N GLU A 209 -2.57 9.13 -5.91
CA GLU A 209 -3.27 9.39 -4.67
C GLU A 209 -2.50 8.68 -3.56
N ASN A 210 -2.21 9.40 -2.51
CA ASN A 210 -1.60 8.82 -1.33
C ASN A 210 -2.20 9.46 -0.09
N SER A 211 -2.20 8.70 0.97
CA SER A 211 -2.75 9.10 2.25
C SER A 211 -2.11 10.36 2.86
N GLY A 212 -1.02 10.88 2.31
CA GLY A 212 -0.33 12.02 2.91
C GLY A 212 -0.12 13.22 2.01
N ASP A 213 0.30 12.96 0.80
CA ASP A 213 0.74 14.02 -0.10
C ASP A 213 0.57 13.51 -1.53
N ASN A 214 -0.38 14.04 -2.25
CA ASN A 214 -0.64 13.63 -3.62
C ASN A 214 0.62 13.79 -4.46
N ALA A 215 1.28 12.69 -4.79
CA ALA A 215 2.50 12.73 -5.59
C ALA A 215 2.20 13.02 -7.04
N LEU A 216 2.57 14.21 -7.48
CA LEU A 216 2.58 14.59 -8.89
C LEU A 216 3.98 14.41 -9.44
N ARG A 217 4.13 13.52 -10.41
CA ARG A 217 5.36 13.30 -11.14
C ARG A 217 5.20 13.80 -12.57
N THR A 218 5.95 14.84 -12.92
CA THR A 218 5.98 15.36 -14.29
C THR A 218 7.12 14.71 -15.07
N VAL A 219 6.77 14.02 -16.14
CA VAL A 219 7.69 13.41 -17.10
C VAL A 219 7.82 14.32 -18.31
N ARG A 220 9.00 14.87 -18.56
CA ARG A 220 9.28 15.71 -19.73
C ARG A 220 9.54 14.82 -20.93
N MET A 221 8.71 14.94 -21.97
CA MET A 221 8.79 14.06 -23.13
C MET A 221 9.92 14.48 -24.09
N ASN A 222 10.63 13.46 -24.62
CA ASN A 222 11.71 13.64 -25.59
C ASN A 222 12.79 14.65 -25.14
N ALA A 223 13.02 14.74 -23.83
CA ALA A 223 13.97 15.64 -23.20
C ALA A 223 15.24 14.91 -22.77
N LYS A 224 16.18 15.67 -22.22
CA LYS A 224 17.37 15.15 -21.50
C LYS A 224 17.33 15.61 -20.05
N HIS A 225 17.97 14.87 -19.18
CA HIS A 225 18.20 15.31 -17.81
C HIS A 225 19.11 16.54 -17.82
N PRO A 226 18.72 17.66 -17.18
CA PRO A 226 19.58 18.84 -17.09
C PRO A 226 20.79 18.54 -16.21
N ALA A 227 21.93 19.15 -16.53
CA ALA A 227 23.07 19.14 -15.63
C ALA A 227 22.74 19.91 -14.36
N GLY A 228 23.14 19.36 -13.18
CA GLY A 228 22.99 20.04 -11.89
C GLY A 228 21.55 20.15 -11.40
N VAL A 229 20.66 19.29 -11.84
CA VAL A 229 19.28 19.23 -11.31
C VAL A 229 19.31 19.00 -9.79
N LYS A 230 18.50 19.76 -9.07
CA LYS A 230 18.38 19.60 -7.62
C LYS A 230 17.66 18.27 -7.31
N PRO A 231 18.26 17.40 -6.48
CA PRO A 231 17.58 16.19 -6.07
C PRO A 231 16.23 16.46 -5.43
N SER A 232 15.29 15.54 -5.67
CA SER A 232 13.97 15.57 -5.07
C SER A 232 13.53 14.15 -4.69
N ARG A 233 12.48 14.04 -3.89
CA ARG A 233 11.92 12.75 -3.50
C ARG A 233 11.53 11.90 -4.69
N HIS A 234 10.92 12.49 -5.71
CA HIS A 234 10.45 11.79 -6.92
C HIS A 234 11.43 11.86 -8.09
N GLY A 235 12.58 12.49 -7.89
CA GLY A 235 13.61 12.61 -8.92
C GLY A 235 13.25 13.57 -10.04
N ASP A 236 14.05 13.55 -11.10
CA ASP A 236 13.84 14.24 -12.36
C ASP A 236 13.52 13.20 -13.44
N SER A 237 12.34 13.27 -14.04
CA SER A 237 11.82 12.27 -14.97
C SER A 237 11.77 12.82 -16.40
N ILE A 238 12.31 12.02 -17.32
CA ILE A 238 12.15 12.22 -18.77
C ILE A 238 11.48 11.00 -19.37
N GLY A 239 10.85 11.15 -20.53
CA GLY A 239 10.17 10.02 -21.17
C GLY A 239 10.19 10.09 -22.69
N HIS A 240 9.93 8.94 -23.30
CA HIS A 240 9.71 8.78 -24.72
C HIS A 240 8.77 7.61 -24.98
N TRP A 241 8.28 7.52 -26.18
CA TRP A 241 7.44 6.41 -26.64
C TRP A 241 8.27 5.38 -27.41
N GLU A 242 8.13 4.10 -27.04
CA GLU A 242 8.58 2.96 -27.82
C GLU A 242 7.35 2.19 -28.32
N GLY A 243 6.88 2.51 -29.53
CA GLY A 243 5.56 2.05 -29.98
C GLY A 243 4.46 2.53 -29.06
N ASP A 244 3.69 1.60 -28.49
CA ASP A 244 2.60 1.90 -27.53
C ASP A 244 3.06 1.89 -26.05
N THR A 245 4.37 1.77 -25.80
CA THR A 245 4.95 1.76 -24.46
C THR A 245 5.50 3.14 -24.11
N LEU A 246 5.02 3.71 -23.01
CA LEU A 246 5.66 4.86 -22.38
C LEU A 246 6.86 4.38 -21.56
N VAL A 247 8.05 4.87 -21.90
CA VAL A 247 9.28 4.63 -21.15
C VAL A 247 9.64 5.89 -20.39
N ILE A 248 9.88 5.75 -19.09
CA ILE A 248 10.24 6.86 -18.19
C ILE A 248 11.58 6.55 -17.56
N ASP A 249 12.54 7.44 -17.71
CA ASP A 249 13.84 7.42 -17.08
C ASP A 249 13.88 8.46 -15.98
N THR A 250 14.33 8.08 -14.76
CA THR A 250 14.34 9.00 -13.62
C THR A 250 15.64 8.90 -12.85
N THR A 251 16.25 10.07 -12.63
CA THR A 251 17.47 10.27 -11.87
C THR A 251 17.28 11.36 -10.80
N ALA A 252 18.35 11.82 -10.17
CA ALA A 252 18.35 12.92 -9.21
C ALA A 252 17.36 12.71 -8.04
N TYR A 253 17.30 11.50 -7.53
CA TYR A 253 16.58 11.22 -6.28
C TYR A 253 17.34 11.76 -5.07
N GLU A 254 16.62 12.29 -4.09
CA GLU A 254 17.19 12.48 -2.75
C GLU A 254 17.30 11.13 -2.02
N PRO A 255 18.29 10.95 -1.11
CA PRO A 255 18.35 9.77 -0.26
C PRO A 255 17.06 9.61 0.55
N ASN A 256 16.57 8.38 0.64
CA ASN A 256 15.31 8.08 1.33
C ASN A 256 15.44 6.81 2.16
N ALA A 257 14.90 6.83 3.39
CA ALA A 257 15.00 5.71 4.35
C ALA A 257 14.29 4.44 3.90
N SER A 258 13.27 4.56 3.04
CA SER A 258 12.47 3.46 2.50
C SER A 258 12.40 3.49 0.96
N GLY A 259 13.32 4.19 0.33
CA GLY A 259 13.23 4.51 -1.10
C GLY A 259 13.33 3.32 -2.06
N LEU A 260 13.67 2.12 -1.56
CA LEU A 260 13.58 0.85 -2.29
C LEU A 260 12.39 -0.01 -1.83
N GLY A 261 11.57 0.49 -0.88
CA GLY A 261 10.44 -0.21 -0.27
C GLY A 261 10.83 -1.11 0.90
N GLY A 262 9.84 -1.44 1.76
CA GLY A 262 10.04 -2.35 2.89
C GLY A 262 11.13 -1.91 3.90
N ASN A 263 11.24 -0.60 4.16
CA ASN A 263 12.28 0.02 4.98
C ASN A 263 13.72 -0.19 4.42
N VAL A 264 13.84 -0.50 3.14
CA VAL A 264 15.15 -0.56 2.48
C VAL A 264 15.49 0.84 1.95
N PRO A 265 16.63 1.43 2.36
CA PRO A 265 16.99 2.78 1.95
C PRO A 265 17.32 2.87 0.46
N SER A 266 17.20 4.07 -0.09
CA SER A 266 17.79 4.41 -1.39
C SER A 266 18.78 5.56 -1.26
N SER A 267 19.81 5.56 -2.12
CA SER A 267 20.83 6.60 -2.19
C SER A 267 20.49 7.68 -3.21
N ALA A 268 21.27 8.76 -3.22
CA ALA A 268 21.19 9.79 -4.27
C ALA A 268 21.63 9.25 -5.66
N ARG A 269 22.20 8.04 -5.72
CA ARG A 269 22.62 7.36 -6.95
C ARG A 269 21.55 6.42 -7.50
N LYS A 270 20.36 6.41 -6.88
CA LYS A 270 19.21 5.65 -7.39
C LYS A 270 18.86 6.13 -8.79
N HIS A 271 18.61 5.19 -9.69
CA HIS A 271 18.14 5.39 -11.05
C HIS A 271 17.00 4.41 -11.30
N THR A 272 15.97 4.83 -12.01
CA THR A 272 14.85 3.96 -12.35
C THR A 272 14.45 4.11 -13.81
N VAL A 273 14.10 2.99 -14.43
CA VAL A 273 13.47 2.95 -15.74
C VAL A 273 12.12 2.27 -15.59
N GLU A 274 11.06 2.99 -15.96
CA GLU A 274 9.68 2.51 -15.88
C GLU A 274 9.11 2.29 -17.29
N ARG A 275 8.30 1.26 -17.46
CA ARG A 275 7.65 0.92 -18.73
C ARG A 275 6.16 0.70 -18.50
N LEU A 276 5.33 1.48 -19.17
CA LEU A 276 3.88 1.45 -19.04
C LEU A 276 3.28 1.04 -20.39
N THR A 277 2.56 -0.09 -20.40
CA THR A 277 1.97 -0.65 -21.64
C THR A 277 0.57 -1.17 -21.35
N LEU A 278 -0.39 -0.91 -22.23
CA LEU A 278 -1.72 -1.53 -22.13
C LEU A 278 -1.65 -3.03 -22.39
N THR A 279 -2.45 -3.80 -21.66
CA THR A 279 -2.71 -5.22 -22.00
C THR A 279 -3.45 -5.32 -23.34
N PRO A 280 -3.39 -6.47 -24.04
CA PRO A 280 -4.05 -6.63 -25.33
C PRO A 280 -5.56 -6.35 -25.31
N ASP A 281 -6.25 -6.70 -24.23
CA ASP A 281 -7.67 -6.40 -23.99
C ASP A 281 -7.92 -4.97 -23.53
N ARG A 282 -6.84 -4.18 -23.31
CA ARG A 282 -6.84 -2.79 -22.88
C ARG A 282 -7.57 -2.51 -21.55
N THR A 283 -7.92 -3.55 -20.80
CA THR A 283 -8.58 -3.38 -19.49
C THR A 283 -7.61 -3.09 -18.37
N ARG A 284 -6.31 -3.34 -18.61
CA ARG A 284 -5.23 -3.14 -17.65
C ARG A 284 -4.03 -2.45 -18.28
N LEU A 285 -3.26 -1.83 -17.40
CA LEU A 285 -1.93 -1.33 -17.69
C LEU A 285 -0.91 -2.25 -17.02
N ARG A 286 0.06 -2.75 -17.77
CA ARG A 286 1.24 -3.40 -17.24
C ARG A 286 2.26 -2.31 -16.92
N TYR A 287 2.63 -2.23 -15.67
CA TYR A 287 3.69 -1.39 -15.15
C TYR A 287 4.90 -2.25 -14.82
N GLU A 288 6.06 -1.92 -15.36
CA GLU A 288 7.32 -2.55 -15.05
C GLU A 288 8.34 -1.49 -14.64
N ILE A 289 9.09 -1.72 -13.59
CA ILE A 289 10.14 -0.82 -13.15
C ILE A 289 11.42 -1.61 -12.89
N THR A 290 12.52 -1.13 -13.47
CA THR A 290 13.88 -1.55 -13.13
C THR A 290 14.52 -0.47 -12.26
N VAL A 291 15.08 -0.88 -11.14
CA VAL A 291 15.71 -0.01 -10.15
C VAL A 291 17.19 -0.36 -10.05
N GLU A 292 18.03 0.65 -10.16
CA GLU A 292 19.45 0.59 -9.89
C GLU A 292 19.80 1.49 -8.69
N ASP A 293 20.57 0.99 -7.76
CA ASP A 293 21.13 1.76 -6.67
C ASP A 293 22.46 1.12 -6.26
N PRO A 294 23.58 1.60 -6.78
CA PRO A 294 24.88 0.94 -6.59
C PRO A 294 25.39 0.99 -5.14
N VAL A 295 24.72 1.69 -4.24
CA VAL A 295 25.02 1.69 -2.80
C VAL A 295 24.27 0.56 -2.10
N TYR A 296 22.99 0.39 -2.44
CA TYR A 296 22.09 -0.49 -1.69
C TYR A 296 21.61 -1.74 -2.44
N LEU A 297 21.86 -1.82 -3.76
CA LEU A 297 21.61 -3.02 -4.56
C LEU A 297 22.91 -3.59 -5.12
N THR A 298 23.06 -4.92 -5.11
CA THR A 298 24.22 -5.61 -5.69
C THR A 298 24.12 -5.77 -7.21
N LYS A 299 22.93 -5.63 -7.77
CA LYS A 299 22.59 -5.61 -9.20
C LYS A 299 21.23 -4.96 -9.41
N PRO A 300 20.88 -4.55 -10.63
CA PRO A 300 19.53 -4.04 -10.93
C PRO A 300 18.43 -4.99 -10.48
N ALA A 301 17.35 -4.44 -10.00
CA ALA A 301 16.17 -5.17 -9.55
C ALA A 301 14.93 -4.72 -10.33
N THR A 302 14.12 -5.67 -10.77
CA THR A 302 12.91 -5.39 -11.55
C THR A 302 11.69 -5.93 -10.83
N LEU A 303 10.61 -5.17 -10.83
CA LEU A 303 9.30 -5.63 -10.44
C LEU A 303 8.24 -5.25 -11.50
N THR A 304 7.17 -6.01 -11.51
CA THR A 304 6.03 -5.78 -12.40
C THR A 304 4.76 -5.71 -11.57
N GLN A 305 3.89 -4.78 -11.93
CA GLN A 305 2.55 -4.62 -11.37
C GLN A 305 1.54 -4.50 -12.50
N GLN A 306 0.28 -4.74 -12.21
CA GLN A 306 -0.82 -4.43 -13.11
C GLN A 306 -1.75 -3.43 -12.46
N TRP A 307 -2.25 -2.50 -13.25
CA TRP A 307 -3.24 -1.53 -12.81
C TRP A 307 -4.52 -1.72 -13.63
N ASP A 308 -5.63 -1.90 -12.96
CA ASP A 308 -6.95 -2.01 -13.57
C ASP A 308 -7.42 -0.63 -14.04
N HIS A 309 -8.02 -0.55 -15.23
CA HIS A 309 -8.64 0.69 -15.72
C HIS A 309 -9.91 0.99 -14.94
N ARG A 310 -9.95 2.14 -14.28
CA ARG A 310 -11.00 2.53 -13.33
C ARG A 310 -11.51 3.94 -13.56
N PRO A 311 -12.19 4.18 -14.73
CA PRO A 311 -12.74 5.49 -15.05
C PRO A 311 -13.88 5.94 -14.10
N ASP A 312 -14.38 5.01 -13.29
CA ASP A 312 -15.39 5.23 -12.25
C ASP A 312 -14.84 5.88 -10.98
N LEU A 313 -13.52 5.84 -10.76
CA LEU A 313 -12.91 6.41 -9.56
C LEU A 313 -12.62 7.91 -9.70
N GLN A 314 -12.69 8.59 -8.56
CA GLN A 314 -12.30 9.98 -8.39
C GLN A 314 -11.29 10.09 -7.25
N PHE A 315 -10.37 11.04 -7.34
CA PHE A 315 -9.47 11.35 -6.24
C PHE A 315 -10.22 11.82 -5.00
N SER A 316 -9.72 11.47 -3.84
CA SER A 316 -10.28 11.94 -2.57
C SER A 316 -10.16 13.46 -2.46
N PRO A 317 -11.16 14.13 -1.89
CA PRO A 317 -11.04 15.56 -1.65
C PRO A 317 -9.91 15.87 -0.65
N PRO A 318 -9.28 17.05 -0.74
CA PRO A 318 -8.20 17.46 0.18
C PRO A 318 -8.55 17.40 1.67
N SER A 319 -9.85 17.49 2.02
CA SER A 319 -10.35 17.34 3.39
C SER A 319 -10.09 15.97 4.01
N GLU A 320 -9.82 14.96 3.19
CA GLU A 320 -9.52 13.58 3.57
C GLU A 320 -8.02 13.28 3.54
N ALA A 321 -7.18 14.31 3.45
CA ALA A 321 -5.73 14.17 3.51
C ALA A 321 -5.26 13.50 4.80
N CYS A 322 -4.03 13.02 4.81
CA CYS A 322 -3.45 12.40 6.00
C CYS A 322 -3.47 13.34 7.20
N ASP A 323 -3.97 12.82 8.33
CA ASP A 323 -3.96 13.52 9.60
C ASP A 323 -2.73 13.06 10.42
N PRO A 324 -1.76 13.96 10.72
CA PRO A 324 -0.57 13.59 11.48
C PRO A 324 -0.87 13.04 12.88
N VAL A 325 -1.98 13.48 13.51
CA VAL A 325 -2.39 12.99 14.83
C VAL A 325 -2.87 11.54 14.73
N VAL A 326 -3.70 11.24 13.72
CA VAL A 326 -4.16 9.87 13.44
C VAL A 326 -2.98 8.98 13.06
N ALA A 327 -2.07 9.47 12.23
CA ALA A 327 -0.85 8.74 11.86
C ALA A 327 0.05 8.44 13.07
N ALA A 328 0.22 9.38 13.98
CA ALA A 328 0.99 9.17 15.22
C ALA A 328 0.32 8.17 16.17
N ARG A 329 -1.02 8.24 16.31
CA ARG A 329 -1.80 7.28 17.08
C ARG A 329 -1.65 5.86 16.52
N TYR A 330 -1.80 5.72 15.22
CA TYR A 330 -1.62 4.46 14.51
C TYR A 330 -0.21 3.89 14.74
N ARG A 331 0.84 4.72 14.59
CA ARG A 331 2.22 4.30 14.87
C ARG A 331 2.40 3.81 16.31
N ALA A 332 1.79 4.50 17.29
CA ALA A 332 1.88 4.11 18.70
C ALA A 332 1.20 2.77 18.99
N SER A 333 0.25 2.33 18.16
CA SER A 333 -0.45 1.05 18.28
C SER A 333 0.30 -0.13 17.66
N LEU A 334 1.38 0.13 16.88
CA LEU A 334 2.17 -0.94 16.28
C LEU A 334 2.99 -1.69 17.33
N PRO A 335 3.15 -3.02 17.22
CA PRO A 335 4.05 -3.80 18.07
C PRO A 335 5.49 -3.25 17.97
N LYS A 336 6.14 -3.13 19.13
CA LYS A 336 7.55 -2.71 19.21
C LYS A 336 8.50 -3.83 18.84
#